data_238e8a17d46211567145951db6605dae
#
_entry.id   238e8a17d46211567145951db6605dae
#
_cell.length_a   1.000
_cell.length_b   1.000
_cell.length_c   1.000
_cell.angle_alpha   90.00
_cell.angle_beta   90.00
_cell.angle_gamma   90.00
#
_symmetry.space_group_name_H-M   'P 1'
#
loop_
_entity.id
_entity.type
_entity.pdbx_description
1 polymer ?
#
loop_
_entity_poly.entity_id
_entity_poly.type
_entity_poly.pdbx_seq_one_letter_code
_entity_poly.pdbx_strand_id
1 'polypeptide(L)'
;VSELAIQSFLMFRDWLTNNLESFAEIKPVGRDNYVWFFNNVALVPFTPEYMREVGQIEWDRAVTLESITKNRYRKVPVPPIPKSAVEQSENERVAESSVRSFYESEGLLTQPETLKHYLNAPMPDYLRPIRWLGVTDDLTDSSRLNINGISYVPDPNLNLPYFYAANARDPRAGIVHEGAHYQQLAISWRHPRLLRQFYYDSGVNEGIAFYNEELMLAAGLFVESPHTQIVMYNFIKLRAMRVIVDVNLAIGEIDIATATSYLEKKVPMDNQT
;
A
#
# COMPACT_ATOMS: atom_id res chain seq x y z
N VAL A 1 -11.82 -31.05 2.88
CA VAL A 1 -11.36 -30.02 1.89
C VAL A 1 -10.01 -29.47 2.32
N SER A 2 -9.83 -29.04 3.58
CA SER A 2 -8.58 -28.45 4.07
C SER A 2 -7.37 -29.40 4.02
N GLU A 3 -7.54 -30.67 4.35
CA GLU A 3 -6.46 -31.67 4.26
C GLU A 3 -5.98 -31.90 2.82
N LEU A 4 -6.91 -31.98 1.86
CA LEU A 4 -6.56 -32.09 0.44
C LEU A 4 -5.83 -30.83 -0.06
N ALA A 5 -6.24 -29.66 0.39
CA ALA A 5 -5.54 -28.41 0.06
C ALA A 5 -4.11 -28.40 0.63
N ILE A 6 -3.94 -28.79 1.88
CA ILE A 6 -2.61 -28.90 2.52
C ILE A 6 -1.73 -29.87 1.73
N GLN A 7 -2.24 -31.06 1.38
CA GLN A 7 -1.51 -32.05 0.59
C GLN A 7 -1.10 -31.47 -0.77
N SER A 8 -2.00 -30.76 -1.45
CA SER A 8 -1.69 -30.14 -2.74
C SER A 8 -0.59 -29.07 -2.64
N PHE A 9 -0.60 -28.24 -1.60
CA PHE A 9 0.46 -27.28 -1.37
C PHE A 9 1.79 -27.93 -1.03
N LEU A 10 1.80 -28.99 -0.23
CA LEU A 10 3.02 -29.74 0.06
C LEU A 10 3.60 -30.39 -1.20
N MET A 11 2.74 -31.02 -2.02
CA MET A 11 3.17 -31.60 -3.30
C MET A 11 3.73 -30.53 -4.25
N PHE A 12 3.10 -29.36 -4.32
CA PHE A 12 3.58 -28.24 -5.15
C PHE A 12 4.93 -27.71 -4.66
N ARG A 13 5.07 -27.51 -3.34
CA ARG A 13 6.35 -27.13 -2.73
C ARG A 13 7.46 -28.13 -3.07
N ASP A 14 7.18 -29.41 -2.90
CA ASP A 14 8.15 -30.49 -3.16
C ASP A 14 8.50 -30.55 -4.65
N TRP A 15 7.51 -30.34 -5.53
CA TRP A 15 7.76 -30.23 -6.97
C TRP A 15 8.64 -29.02 -7.31
N LEU A 16 8.38 -27.85 -6.73
CA LEU A 16 9.23 -26.66 -6.92
C LEU A 16 10.66 -26.94 -6.48
N THR A 17 10.84 -27.53 -5.28
CA THR A 17 12.16 -27.84 -4.72
C THR A 17 12.93 -28.81 -5.60
N ASN A 18 12.28 -29.87 -6.10
CA ASN A 18 12.91 -30.90 -6.92
C ASN A 18 13.21 -30.45 -8.37
N ASN A 19 12.58 -29.37 -8.83
CA ASN A 19 12.79 -28.86 -10.17
C ASN A 19 13.53 -27.51 -10.21
N LEU A 20 14.02 -27.03 -9.08
CA LEU A 20 14.63 -25.69 -8.96
C LEU A 20 15.74 -25.45 -9.99
N GLU A 21 16.61 -26.46 -10.20
CA GLU A 21 17.72 -26.38 -11.16
C GLU A 21 17.28 -26.46 -12.62
N SER A 22 16.06 -26.92 -12.89
CA SER A 22 15.50 -27.03 -14.24
C SER A 22 14.78 -25.77 -14.72
N PHE A 23 14.51 -24.84 -13.82
CA PHE A 23 13.86 -23.58 -14.17
C PHE A 23 14.82 -22.70 -14.97
N ALA A 24 14.25 -22.02 -15.97
CA ALA A 24 15.02 -21.04 -16.72
C ALA A 24 15.49 -19.92 -15.82
N GLU A 25 16.70 -19.45 -16.07
CA GLU A 25 17.23 -18.26 -15.40
C GLU A 25 16.31 -17.05 -15.69
N ILE A 26 15.95 -16.32 -14.63
CA ILE A 26 15.16 -15.11 -14.78
C ILE A 26 16.04 -14.05 -15.43
N LYS A 27 15.63 -13.61 -16.60
CA LYS A 27 16.31 -12.53 -17.33
C LYS A 27 15.46 -11.26 -17.28
N PRO A 28 16.09 -10.08 -17.26
CA PRO A 28 15.38 -8.82 -17.42
C PRO A 28 14.53 -8.82 -18.70
N VAL A 29 13.39 -8.14 -18.65
CA VAL A 29 12.51 -7.97 -19.82
C VAL A 29 13.24 -7.28 -20.97
N GLY A 30 14.18 -6.40 -20.63
CA GLY A 30 14.94 -5.61 -21.58
C GLY A 30 14.20 -4.33 -22.02
N ARG A 31 14.98 -3.34 -22.40
CA ARG A 31 14.47 -1.99 -22.65
C ARG A 31 13.39 -1.94 -23.73
N ASP A 32 13.61 -2.62 -24.85
CA ASP A 32 12.68 -2.56 -26.00
C ASP A 32 11.32 -3.18 -25.68
N ASN A 33 11.32 -4.34 -25.01
CA ASN A 33 10.09 -5.00 -24.58
C ASN A 33 9.37 -4.20 -23.48
N TYR A 34 10.12 -3.57 -22.56
CA TYR A 34 9.57 -2.72 -21.52
C TYR A 34 8.86 -1.51 -22.14
N VAL A 35 9.51 -0.80 -23.05
CA VAL A 35 8.92 0.35 -23.75
C VAL A 35 7.70 -0.08 -24.58
N TRP A 36 7.79 -1.22 -25.27
CA TRP A 36 6.67 -1.76 -26.03
C TRP A 36 5.46 -2.05 -25.14
N PHE A 37 5.68 -2.71 -23.99
CA PHE A 37 4.63 -3.03 -23.03
C PHE A 37 3.96 -1.75 -22.50
N PHE A 38 4.75 -0.77 -22.07
CA PHE A 38 4.21 0.48 -21.56
C PHE A 38 3.39 1.25 -22.59
N ASN A 39 3.86 1.32 -23.83
CA ASN A 39 3.15 2.05 -24.88
C ASN A 39 1.89 1.31 -25.40
N ASN A 40 1.91 -0.03 -25.46
CA ASN A 40 0.87 -0.78 -26.14
C ASN A 40 -0.09 -1.53 -25.21
N VAL A 41 0.32 -1.83 -24.00
CA VAL A 41 -0.48 -2.57 -23.01
C VAL A 41 -0.89 -1.67 -21.83
N ALA A 42 0.08 -1.06 -21.15
CA ALA A 42 -0.20 -0.16 -20.05
C ALA A 42 -0.69 1.22 -20.50
N LEU A 43 -0.53 1.57 -21.77
CA LEU A 43 -0.91 2.85 -22.39
C LEU A 43 -0.26 4.05 -21.69
N VAL A 44 0.95 3.87 -21.17
CA VAL A 44 1.76 4.89 -20.51
C VAL A 44 2.88 5.30 -21.47
N PRO A 45 2.86 6.52 -22.03
CA PRO A 45 3.78 6.94 -23.10
C PRO A 45 5.11 7.49 -22.54
N PHE A 46 5.62 6.94 -21.46
CA PHE A 46 6.85 7.40 -20.82
C PHE A 46 8.03 6.48 -21.14
N THR A 47 9.20 7.09 -21.30
CA THR A 47 10.44 6.33 -21.44
C THR A 47 10.99 5.90 -20.08
N PRO A 48 11.80 4.84 -20.00
CA PRO A 48 12.48 4.43 -18.77
C PRO A 48 13.28 5.56 -18.14
N GLU A 49 13.96 6.34 -18.95
CA GLU A 49 14.78 7.49 -18.53
C GLU A 49 13.91 8.56 -17.85
N TYR A 50 12.80 8.93 -18.49
CA TYR A 50 11.85 9.89 -17.92
C TYR A 50 11.24 9.41 -16.60
N MET A 51 10.83 8.13 -16.53
CA MET A 51 10.28 7.58 -15.29
C MET A 51 11.30 7.60 -14.14
N ARG A 52 12.57 7.26 -14.42
CA ARG A 52 13.65 7.36 -13.42
C ARG A 52 13.88 8.80 -12.95
N GLU A 53 13.87 9.75 -13.89
CA GLU A 53 14.05 11.17 -13.56
C GLU A 53 12.91 11.67 -12.66
N VAL A 54 11.65 11.37 -13.00
CA VAL A 54 10.50 11.71 -12.15
C VAL A 54 10.61 11.03 -10.78
N GLY A 55 10.95 9.74 -10.75
CA GLY A 55 11.18 9.02 -9.49
C GLY A 55 12.27 9.68 -8.62
N GLN A 56 13.36 10.14 -9.21
CA GLN A 56 14.43 10.83 -8.49
C GLN A 56 13.96 12.19 -7.94
N ILE A 57 13.24 12.97 -8.74
CA ILE A 57 12.70 14.28 -8.33
C ILE A 57 11.74 14.09 -7.14
N GLU A 58 10.84 13.14 -7.22
CA GLU A 58 9.89 12.86 -6.13
C GLU A 58 10.60 12.35 -4.87
N TRP A 59 11.62 11.52 -5.03
CA TRP A 59 12.42 11.05 -3.91
C TRP A 59 13.16 12.20 -3.21
N ASP A 60 13.82 13.09 -3.97
CA ASP A 60 14.54 14.25 -3.44
C ASP A 60 13.58 15.22 -2.72
N ARG A 61 12.40 15.45 -3.29
CA ARG A 61 11.33 16.23 -2.68
C ARG A 61 10.90 15.64 -1.33
N ALA A 62 10.63 14.35 -1.30
CA ALA A 62 10.18 13.68 -0.08
C ALA A 62 11.26 13.65 1.02
N VAL A 63 12.51 13.40 0.67
CA VAL A 63 13.67 13.46 1.61
C VAL A 63 13.82 14.86 2.20
N THR A 64 13.68 15.89 1.39
CA THR A 64 13.78 17.28 1.84
C THR A 64 12.67 17.62 2.83
N LEU A 65 11.42 17.32 2.48
CA LEU A 65 10.25 17.60 3.33
C LEU A 65 10.28 16.80 4.62
N GLU A 66 10.67 15.52 4.56
CA GLU A 66 10.88 14.68 5.74
C GLU A 66 11.93 15.31 6.68
N SER A 67 13.07 15.73 6.13
CA SER A 67 14.17 16.31 6.91
C SER A 67 13.77 17.62 7.60
N ILE A 68 13.05 18.50 6.90
CA ILE A 68 12.50 19.73 7.47
C ILE A 68 11.53 19.41 8.61
N THR A 69 10.61 18.47 8.39
CA THR A 69 9.60 18.08 9.38
C THR A 69 10.26 17.45 10.62
N LYS A 70 11.18 16.51 10.44
CA LYS A 70 11.96 15.89 11.52
C LYS A 70 12.71 16.94 12.36
N ASN A 71 13.36 17.90 11.70
CA ASN A 71 14.08 18.95 12.42
C ASN A 71 13.13 19.89 13.19
N ARG A 72 12.03 20.31 12.55
CA ARG A 72 11.02 21.19 13.16
C ARG A 72 10.40 20.56 14.41
N TYR A 73 10.07 19.28 14.33
CA TYR A 73 9.35 18.56 15.39
C TYR A 73 10.22 17.59 16.20
N ARG A 74 11.55 17.76 16.19
CA ARG A 74 12.51 16.85 16.85
C ARG A 74 12.27 16.61 18.35
N LYS A 75 11.49 17.48 19.01
CA LYS A 75 11.14 17.35 20.44
C LYS A 75 9.76 16.75 20.67
N VAL A 76 8.97 16.50 19.62
CA VAL A 76 7.66 15.88 19.75
C VAL A 76 7.85 14.38 19.89
N PRO A 77 7.34 13.76 20.95
CA PRO A 77 7.50 12.32 21.14
C PRO A 77 6.72 11.54 20.10
N VAL A 78 7.24 10.37 19.76
CA VAL A 78 6.53 9.40 18.89
C VAL A 78 5.32 8.87 19.65
N PRO A 79 4.12 8.86 19.05
CA PRO A 79 2.93 8.29 19.70
C PRO A 79 3.14 6.82 20.08
N PRO A 80 2.58 6.36 21.21
CA PRO A 80 2.69 4.96 21.61
C PRO A 80 1.91 4.04 20.65
N ILE A 81 2.30 2.78 20.61
CA ILE A 81 1.53 1.72 19.95
C ILE A 81 0.38 1.29 20.87
N PRO A 82 -0.82 0.99 20.35
CA PRO A 82 -1.92 0.42 21.13
C PRO A 82 -1.50 -0.86 21.86
N LYS A 83 -2.15 -1.16 22.98
CA LYS A 83 -1.81 -2.33 23.81
C LYS A 83 -2.38 -3.64 23.28
N SER A 84 -3.37 -3.57 22.39
CA SER A 84 -4.04 -4.75 21.84
C SER A 84 -4.60 -4.45 20.44
N ALA A 85 -4.85 -5.51 19.66
CA ALA A 85 -5.52 -5.40 18.37
C ALA A 85 -6.97 -4.87 18.50
N VAL A 86 -7.62 -5.10 19.63
CA VAL A 86 -8.95 -4.54 19.91
C VAL A 86 -8.88 -3.02 20.09
N GLU A 87 -7.93 -2.52 20.88
CA GLU A 87 -7.70 -1.08 21.05
C GLU A 87 -7.32 -0.43 19.72
N GLN A 88 -6.46 -1.08 18.93
CA GLN A 88 -6.09 -0.60 17.61
C GLN A 88 -7.30 -0.48 16.66
N SER A 89 -8.18 -1.49 16.66
CA SER A 89 -9.37 -1.48 15.81
C SER A 89 -10.37 -0.40 16.22
N GLU A 90 -10.51 -0.13 17.52
CA GLU A 90 -11.36 0.96 18.01
C GLU A 90 -10.79 2.33 17.67
N ASN A 91 -9.48 2.53 17.80
CA ASN A 91 -8.80 3.76 17.39
C ASN A 91 -8.98 4.01 15.90
N GLU A 92 -8.90 2.96 15.08
CA GLU A 92 -9.09 3.06 13.65
C GLU A 92 -10.54 3.40 13.29
N ARG A 93 -11.53 2.82 13.95
CA ARG A 93 -12.95 3.15 13.72
C ARG A 93 -13.23 4.63 13.98
N VAL A 94 -12.64 5.20 15.02
CA VAL A 94 -12.75 6.64 15.31
C VAL A 94 -12.01 7.46 14.24
N ALA A 95 -10.83 7.03 13.85
CA ALA A 95 -10.02 7.71 12.83
C ALA A 95 -10.69 7.67 11.45
N GLU A 96 -11.31 6.55 11.06
CA GLU A 96 -12.04 6.42 9.78
C GLU A 96 -13.19 7.41 9.70
N SER A 97 -14.00 7.51 10.75
CA SER A 97 -15.09 8.47 10.81
C SER A 97 -14.58 9.93 10.75
N SER A 98 -13.45 10.21 11.40
CA SER A 98 -12.80 11.53 11.36
C SER A 98 -12.28 11.88 9.96
N VAL A 99 -11.66 10.94 9.27
CA VAL A 99 -11.17 11.12 7.89
C VAL A 99 -12.34 11.38 6.94
N ARG A 100 -13.43 10.63 7.04
CA ARG A 100 -14.63 10.86 6.20
C ARG A 100 -15.24 12.23 6.46
N SER A 101 -15.36 12.65 7.72
CA SER A 101 -15.84 13.99 8.06
C SER A 101 -14.91 15.07 7.51
N PHE A 102 -13.61 14.85 7.52
CA PHE A 102 -12.64 15.77 6.94
C PHE A 102 -12.81 15.89 5.42
N TYR A 103 -13.01 14.78 4.70
CA TYR A 103 -13.29 14.83 3.26
C TYR A 103 -14.48 15.71 2.92
N GLU A 104 -15.56 15.60 3.68
CA GLU A 104 -16.79 16.37 3.45
C GLU A 104 -16.64 17.84 3.87
N SER A 105 -16.07 18.11 5.03
CA SER A 105 -15.92 19.48 5.54
C SER A 105 -14.99 20.33 4.68
N GLU A 106 -13.94 19.72 4.11
CA GLU A 106 -13.01 20.40 3.21
C GLU A 106 -13.45 20.36 1.73
N GLY A 107 -14.58 19.69 1.42
CA GLY A 107 -15.09 19.57 0.07
C GLY A 107 -14.20 18.77 -0.89
N LEU A 108 -13.43 17.80 -0.37
CA LEU A 108 -12.41 17.08 -1.13
C LEU A 108 -12.97 15.83 -1.80
N LEU A 109 -13.72 15.01 -1.05
CA LEU A 109 -14.32 13.77 -1.54
C LEU A 109 -15.73 13.63 -0.98
N THR A 110 -16.71 13.50 -1.88
CA THR A 110 -18.07 13.17 -1.49
C THR A 110 -18.15 11.76 -0.91
N GLN A 111 -18.86 11.61 0.21
CA GLN A 111 -19.13 10.34 0.88
C GLN A 111 -20.58 9.91 0.62
N PRO A 112 -20.88 9.11 -0.43
CA PRO A 112 -22.26 8.70 -0.70
C PRO A 112 -22.85 7.92 0.51
N GLU A 113 -24.10 8.18 0.88
CA GLU A 113 -24.79 7.50 1.98
C GLU A 113 -24.79 5.97 1.85
N THR A 114 -24.72 5.48 0.63
CA THR A 114 -24.66 4.05 0.34
C THR A 114 -23.28 3.44 0.58
N LEU A 115 -22.23 4.27 0.72
CA LEU A 115 -20.88 3.81 0.96
C LEU A 115 -20.73 3.32 2.41
N LYS A 116 -20.38 2.06 2.60
CA LYS A 116 -20.10 1.48 3.91
C LYS A 116 -18.71 1.88 4.40
N HIS A 117 -18.32 1.40 5.56
CA HIS A 117 -17.03 1.70 6.17
C HIS A 117 -15.98 0.65 5.79
N TYR A 118 -14.72 1.06 5.81
CA TYR A 118 -13.58 0.17 5.75
C TYR A 118 -12.89 0.20 7.11
N LEU A 119 -12.94 -0.91 7.83
CA LEU A 119 -12.60 -0.96 9.24
C LEU A 119 -11.53 -2.01 9.53
N ASN A 120 -10.74 -1.77 10.56
CA ASN A 120 -9.83 -2.78 11.08
C ASN A 120 -10.56 -3.76 12.02
N ALA A 121 -10.10 -5.00 12.00
CA ALA A 121 -10.49 -6.02 12.97
C ALA A 121 -9.28 -6.82 13.44
N PRO A 122 -9.29 -7.35 14.67
CA PRO A 122 -8.25 -8.26 15.12
C PRO A 122 -8.13 -9.46 14.19
N MET A 123 -6.89 -9.83 13.87
CA MET A 123 -6.64 -10.94 12.96
C MET A 123 -7.07 -12.28 13.59
N PRO A 124 -7.92 -13.08 12.91
CA PRO A 124 -8.26 -14.43 13.35
C PRO A 124 -7.03 -15.35 13.43
N ASP A 125 -7.04 -16.30 14.35
CA ASP A 125 -5.91 -17.21 14.59
C ASP A 125 -5.46 -17.96 13.33
N TYR A 126 -6.39 -18.38 12.48
CA TYR A 126 -6.07 -19.12 11.25
C TYR A 126 -5.37 -18.28 10.17
N LEU A 127 -5.41 -16.94 10.26
CA LEU A 127 -4.72 -16.01 9.35
C LEU A 127 -3.34 -15.59 9.87
N ARG A 128 -3.00 -15.88 11.13
CA ARG A 128 -1.71 -15.50 11.73
C ARG A 128 -0.46 -15.92 10.92
N PRO A 129 -0.42 -17.09 10.26
CA PRO A 129 0.74 -17.46 9.44
C PRO A 129 1.04 -16.51 8.29
N ILE A 130 0.02 -15.79 7.79
CA ILE A 130 0.13 -14.87 6.65
C ILE A 130 -0.06 -13.40 7.07
N ARG A 131 0.09 -13.08 8.34
CA ARG A 131 -0.19 -11.76 8.92
C ARG A 131 0.50 -10.57 8.26
N TRP A 132 1.62 -10.80 7.58
CA TRP A 132 2.37 -9.75 6.91
C TRP A 132 2.02 -9.56 5.44
N LEU A 133 1.02 -10.28 4.93
CA LEU A 133 0.57 -10.18 3.54
C LEU A 133 -0.58 -9.18 3.32
N GLY A 134 -0.90 -8.36 4.33
CA GLY A 134 -2.01 -7.41 4.20
C GLY A 134 -3.34 -8.11 3.98
N VAL A 135 -3.78 -8.95 4.93
CA VAL A 135 -5.01 -9.73 4.79
C VAL A 135 -6.22 -8.84 4.96
N THR A 136 -7.05 -8.78 3.93
CA THR A 136 -8.28 -7.99 3.91
C THR A 136 -9.49 -8.86 3.59
N ASP A 137 -10.66 -8.39 4.00
CA ASP A 137 -11.96 -8.85 3.57
C ASP A 137 -12.71 -7.64 3.02
N ASP A 138 -12.22 -7.15 1.90
CA ASP A 138 -12.70 -5.95 1.24
C ASP A 138 -13.76 -6.23 0.17
N LEU A 139 -14.15 -5.20 -0.54
CA LEU A 139 -15.24 -5.23 -1.49
C LEU A 139 -14.78 -5.80 -2.83
N THR A 140 -15.04 -7.08 -3.07
CA THR A 140 -14.63 -7.77 -4.29
C THR A 140 -15.77 -8.15 -5.24
N ASP A 141 -17.03 -8.04 -4.82
CA ASP A 141 -18.20 -8.29 -5.66
C ASP A 141 -19.45 -7.50 -5.25
N SER A 142 -20.48 -7.55 -6.10
CA SER A 142 -21.73 -6.81 -5.89
C SER A 142 -22.55 -7.29 -4.70
N SER A 143 -22.36 -8.53 -4.23
CA SER A 143 -23.10 -9.08 -3.09
C SER A 143 -22.67 -8.45 -1.75
N ARG A 144 -21.51 -7.84 -1.72
CA ARG A 144 -20.89 -7.28 -0.50
C ARG A 144 -21.08 -5.76 -0.32
N LEU A 145 -21.79 -5.10 -1.24
CA LEU A 145 -21.99 -3.65 -1.23
C LEU A 145 -22.72 -3.09 0.01
N ASN A 146 -23.37 -3.96 0.79
CA ASN A 146 -24.15 -3.57 1.96
C ASN A 146 -23.47 -3.90 3.30
N ILE A 147 -22.23 -4.38 3.26
CA ILE A 147 -21.43 -4.68 4.45
C ILE A 147 -20.14 -3.83 4.48
N ASN A 148 -19.55 -3.68 5.65
CA ASN A 148 -18.26 -3.02 5.78
C ASN A 148 -17.15 -3.89 5.19
N GLY A 149 -16.15 -3.25 4.59
CA GLY A 149 -14.87 -3.88 4.30
C GLY A 149 -14.05 -4.02 5.58
N ILE A 150 -13.25 -5.08 5.68
CA ILE A 150 -12.45 -5.39 6.86
C ILE A 150 -10.98 -5.56 6.47
N SER A 151 -10.10 -4.88 7.19
CA SER A 151 -8.66 -5.14 7.20
C SER A 151 -8.28 -5.82 8.51
N TYR A 152 -7.66 -7.00 8.42
CA TYR A 152 -7.24 -7.73 9.62
C TYR A 152 -5.87 -7.25 10.08
N VAL A 153 -5.80 -6.73 11.30
CA VAL A 153 -4.57 -6.22 11.88
C VAL A 153 -3.90 -7.24 12.81
N PRO A 154 -2.58 -7.41 12.71
CA PRO A 154 -1.83 -8.27 13.62
C PRO A 154 -1.80 -7.69 15.02
N ASP A 155 -1.48 -8.52 16.02
CA ASP A 155 -1.32 -8.07 17.39
C ASP A 155 -0.19 -7.03 17.49
N PRO A 156 -0.46 -5.80 17.98
CA PRO A 156 0.53 -4.73 18.09
C PRO A 156 1.62 -5.01 19.14
N ASN A 157 1.48 -6.01 19.99
CA ASN A 157 2.53 -6.47 20.90
C ASN A 157 3.67 -7.24 20.19
N LEU A 158 3.50 -7.60 18.92
CA LEU A 158 4.57 -8.18 18.11
C LEU A 158 5.57 -7.10 17.70
N ASN A 159 6.77 -7.52 17.29
CA ASN A 159 7.72 -6.61 16.65
C ASN A 159 7.19 -6.27 15.24
N LEU A 160 6.49 -5.16 15.15
CA LEU A 160 5.84 -4.74 13.92
C LEU A 160 6.86 -4.14 12.94
N PRO A 161 6.81 -4.51 11.64
CA PRO A 161 7.49 -3.78 10.60
C PRO A 161 7.11 -2.29 10.58
N TYR A 162 7.97 -1.45 10.02
CA TYR A 162 7.85 0.00 10.13
C TYR A 162 6.45 0.55 9.79
N PHE A 163 5.89 0.16 8.65
CA PHE A 163 4.59 0.69 8.20
C PHE A 163 3.42 0.13 9.01
N TYR A 164 3.49 -1.11 9.49
CA TYR A 164 2.51 -1.64 10.43
C TYR A 164 2.53 -0.89 11.77
N ALA A 165 3.73 -0.60 12.27
CA ALA A 165 3.90 0.20 13.49
C ALA A 165 3.39 1.64 13.31
N ALA A 166 3.58 2.24 12.13
CA ALA A 166 3.08 3.56 11.79
C ALA A 166 1.54 3.59 11.79
N ASN A 167 0.89 2.63 11.11
CA ASN A 167 -0.57 2.50 11.08
C ASN A 167 -1.16 2.19 12.46
N ALA A 168 -0.47 1.41 13.29
CA ALA A 168 -0.90 1.15 14.66
C ALA A 168 -0.88 2.42 15.52
N ARG A 169 0.06 3.35 15.29
CA ARG A 169 0.15 4.63 16.03
C ARG A 169 -0.87 5.65 15.56
N ASP A 170 -1.08 5.74 14.26
CA ASP A 170 -2.06 6.64 13.65
C ASP A 170 -2.72 5.95 12.45
N PRO A 171 -3.90 5.35 12.65
CA PRO A 171 -4.60 4.59 11.62
C PRO A 171 -4.94 5.42 10.38
N ARG A 172 -5.02 6.76 10.49
CA ARG A 172 -5.30 7.64 9.35
C ARG A 172 -4.28 7.46 8.22
N ALA A 173 -3.04 7.08 8.55
CA ALA A 173 -2.00 6.80 7.56
C ALA A 173 -2.39 5.66 6.59
N GLY A 174 -3.02 4.62 7.10
CA GLY A 174 -3.55 3.52 6.27
C GLY A 174 -4.92 3.83 5.67
N ILE A 175 -5.80 4.52 6.42
CA ILE A 175 -7.15 4.84 5.98
C ILE A 175 -7.15 5.68 4.69
N VAL A 176 -6.28 6.65 4.56
CA VAL A 176 -6.21 7.50 3.37
C VAL A 176 -5.74 6.74 2.12
N HIS A 177 -5.12 5.59 2.28
CA HIS A 177 -4.74 4.68 1.20
C HIS A 177 -5.78 3.59 0.97
N GLU A 178 -5.92 2.68 1.92
CA GLU A 178 -6.78 1.49 1.81
C GLU A 178 -8.27 1.86 1.75
N GLY A 179 -8.67 2.90 2.48
CA GLY A 179 -10.03 3.43 2.40
C GLY A 179 -10.36 4.02 1.02
N ALA A 180 -9.38 4.59 0.30
CA ALA A 180 -9.58 5.05 -1.07
C ALA A 180 -9.83 3.89 -2.04
N HIS A 181 -9.10 2.78 -1.89
CA HIS A 181 -9.36 1.55 -2.65
C HIS A 181 -10.78 1.04 -2.42
N TYR A 182 -11.17 0.93 -1.14
CA TYR A 182 -12.52 0.48 -0.78
C TYR A 182 -13.60 1.36 -1.41
N GLN A 183 -13.48 2.69 -1.31
CA GLN A 183 -14.43 3.61 -1.91
C GLN A 183 -14.51 3.47 -3.43
N GLN A 184 -13.38 3.37 -4.09
CA GLN A 184 -13.31 3.18 -5.54
C GLN A 184 -14.00 1.90 -5.97
N LEU A 185 -13.70 0.77 -5.32
CA LEU A 185 -14.30 -0.53 -5.62
C LEU A 185 -15.82 -0.51 -5.37
N ALA A 186 -16.27 0.04 -4.25
CA ALA A 186 -17.68 0.14 -3.91
C ALA A 186 -18.47 0.97 -4.93
N ILE A 187 -17.91 2.07 -5.38
CA ILE A 187 -18.53 2.93 -6.41
C ILE A 187 -18.52 2.23 -7.77
N SER A 188 -17.41 1.58 -8.13
CA SER A 188 -17.28 0.84 -9.40
C SER A 188 -18.30 -0.29 -9.50
N TRP A 189 -18.47 -1.11 -8.47
CA TRP A 189 -19.44 -2.20 -8.44
C TRP A 189 -20.90 -1.74 -8.54
N ARG A 190 -21.20 -0.50 -8.14
CA ARG A 190 -22.56 0.10 -8.28
C ARG A 190 -22.79 0.72 -9.65
N HIS A 191 -21.76 0.81 -10.50
CA HIS A 191 -21.87 1.46 -11.79
C HIS A 191 -22.68 0.57 -12.78
N PRO A 192 -23.59 1.14 -13.60
CA PRO A 192 -24.43 0.36 -14.52
C PRO A 192 -23.66 -0.28 -15.68
N ARG A 193 -22.47 0.20 -16.01
CA ARG A 193 -21.62 -0.37 -17.07
C ARG A 193 -20.74 -1.47 -16.50
N LEU A 194 -20.91 -2.70 -17.02
CA LEU A 194 -20.10 -3.86 -16.61
C LEU A 194 -18.59 -3.62 -16.72
N LEU A 195 -18.15 -2.94 -17.77
CA LEU A 195 -16.73 -2.62 -17.91
C LEU A 195 -16.18 -1.85 -16.69
N ARG A 196 -16.95 -0.95 -16.10
CA ARG A 196 -16.52 -0.23 -14.91
C ARG A 196 -16.58 -1.06 -13.63
N GLN A 197 -17.48 -2.03 -13.56
CA GLN A 197 -17.55 -2.96 -12.43
C GLN A 197 -16.32 -3.89 -12.38
N PHE A 198 -15.87 -4.34 -13.55
CA PHE A 198 -14.79 -5.32 -13.67
C PHE A 198 -13.44 -4.72 -14.05
N TYR A 199 -13.39 -3.40 -14.26
CA TYR A 199 -12.13 -2.75 -14.58
C TYR A 199 -11.25 -2.67 -13.34
N TYR A 200 -10.16 -3.41 -13.37
CA TYR A 200 -9.13 -3.37 -12.33
C TYR A 200 -7.78 -3.13 -12.99
N ASP A 201 -7.23 -1.95 -12.79
CA ASP A 201 -5.92 -1.55 -13.29
C ASP A 201 -5.10 -0.95 -12.16
N SER A 202 -3.93 -1.53 -11.91
CA SER A 202 -3.04 -1.11 -10.82
C SER A 202 -2.65 0.37 -10.92
N GLY A 203 -2.45 0.90 -12.13
CA GLY A 203 -2.11 2.31 -12.33
C GLY A 203 -3.21 3.25 -11.83
N VAL A 204 -4.46 2.91 -12.09
CA VAL A 204 -5.62 3.71 -11.63
C VAL A 204 -5.87 3.49 -10.15
N ASN A 205 -5.92 2.25 -9.69
CA ASN A 205 -6.25 1.91 -8.30
C ASN A 205 -5.20 2.44 -7.33
N GLU A 206 -3.94 2.10 -7.55
CA GLU A 206 -2.84 2.59 -6.71
C GLU A 206 -2.61 4.09 -6.88
N GLY A 207 -2.75 4.61 -8.10
CA GLY A 207 -2.61 6.03 -8.38
C GLY A 207 -3.62 6.90 -7.63
N ILE A 208 -4.88 6.46 -7.50
CA ILE A 208 -5.89 7.17 -6.70
C ILE A 208 -5.51 7.16 -5.22
N ALA A 209 -5.09 6.03 -4.68
CA ALA A 209 -4.71 5.91 -3.28
C ALA A 209 -3.48 6.78 -2.95
N PHE A 210 -2.45 6.77 -3.80
CA PHE A 210 -1.27 7.62 -3.64
C PHE A 210 -1.60 9.10 -3.76
N TYR A 211 -2.42 9.47 -4.73
CA TYR A 211 -2.91 10.83 -4.87
C TYR A 211 -3.66 11.29 -3.60
N ASN A 212 -4.52 10.42 -3.04
CA ASN A 212 -5.26 10.75 -1.84
C ASN A 212 -4.37 10.93 -0.60
N GLU A 213 -3.28 10.17 -0.47
CA GLU A 213 -2.29 10.38 0.59
C GLU A 213 -1.68 11.79 0.52
N GLU A 214 -1.23 12.21 -0.65
CA GLU A 214 -0.66 13.55 -0.84
C GLU A 214 -1.69 14.66 -0.71
N LEU A 215 -2.90 14.44 -1.22
CA LEU A 215 -4.01 15.38 -1.10
C LEU A 215 -4.34 15.62 0.39
N MET A 216 -4.45 14.58 1.19
CA MET A 216 -4.75 14.69 2.62
C MET A 216 -3.61 15.33 3.40
N LEU A 217 -2.36 15.05 3.03
CA LEU A 217 -1.19 15.72 3.60
C LEU A 217 -1.22 17.23 3.30
N ALA A 218 -1.48 17.60 2.05
CA ALA A 218 -1.55 18.99 1.60
C ALA A 218 -2.75 19.75 2.19
N ALA A 219 -3.91 19.08 2.31
CA ALA A 219 -5.12 19.66 2.89
C ALA A 219 -5.04 19.86 4.42
N GLY A 220 -4.03 19.28 5.08
CA GLY A 220 -3.79 19.52 6.49
C GLY A 220 -4.37 18.49 7.45
N LEU A 221 -4.85 17.32 6.97
CA LEU A 221 -5.36 16.25 7.83
C LEU A 221 -4.38 15.87 8.95
N PHE A 222 -3.08 15.98 8.69
CA PHE A 222 -2.01 15.57 9.62
C PHE A 222 -1.30 16.75 10.30
N VAL A 223 -1.84 17.97 10.27
CA VAL A 223 -1.16 19.16 10.80
C VAL A 223 -0.80 19.01 12.28
N GLU A 224 -1.68 18.41 13.07
CA GLU A 224 -1.48 18.15 14.50
C GLU A 224 -0.72 16.83 14.77
N SER A 225 -0.28 16.12 13.75
CA SER A 225 0.37 14.81 13.84
C SER A 225 1.69 14.78 13.08
N PRO A 226 2.73 15.47 13.54
CA PRO A 226 3.99 15.58 12.82
C PRO A 226 4.69 14.24 12.59
N HIS A 227 4.48 13.25 13.46
CA HIS A 227 5.00 11.91 13.24
C HIS A 227 4.34 11.27 12.00
N THR A 228 3.03 11.44 11.84
CA THR A 228 2.29 10.91 10.67
C THR A 228 2.68 11.64 9.38
N GLN A 229 2.96 12.94 9.43
CA GLN A 229 3.56 13.64 8.27
C GLN A 229 4.88 12.99 7.82
N ILE A 230 5.75 12.64 8.78
CA ILE A 230 7.01 11.95 8.49
C ILE A 230 6.75 10.58 7.86
N VAL A 231 5.75 9.84 8.35
CA VAL A 231 5.33 8.57 7.76
C VAL A 231 4.84 8.75 6.31
N MET A 232 4.03 9.77 6.04
CA MET A 232 3.57 10.07 4.67
C MET A 232 4.77 10.35 3.73
N TYR A 233 5.75 11.13 4.17
CA TYR A 233 6.97 11.33 3.36
C TYR A 233 7.75 10.02 3.14
N ASN A 234 7.76 9.10 4.10
CA ASN A 234 8.36 7.79 3.90
C ASN A 234 7.56 6.90 2.92
N PHE A 235 6.25 7.02 2.88
CA PHE A 235 5.44 6.39 1.83
C PHE A 235 5.79 6.95 0.45
N ILE A 236 5.89 8.27 0.30
CA ILE A 236 6.30 8.90 -0.98
C ILE A 236 7.71 8.43 -1.38
N LYS A 237 8.66 8.41 -0.45
CA LYS A 237 10.03 7.88 -0.70
C LYS A 237 10.01 6.43 -1.18
N LEU A 238 9.22 5.57 -0.54
CA LEU A 238 9.07 4.17 -0.95
C LEU A 238 8.59 4.07 -2.40
N ARG A 239 7.54 4.80 -2.75
CA ARG A 239 6.96 4.77 -4.09
C ARG A 239 7.89 5.32 -5.15
N ALA A 240 8.53 6.44 -4.88
CA ALA A 240 9.54 7.02 -5.77
C ALA A 240 10.72 6.07 -6.00
N MET A 241 11.22 5.41 -4.94
CA MET A 241 12.29 4.43 -5.04
C MET A 241 11.87 3.17 -5.81
N ARG A 242 10.61 2.72 -5.63
CA ARG A 242 10.06 1.59 -6.41
C ARG A 242 10.07 1.88 -7.91
N VAL A 243 9.73 3.09 -8.34
CA VAL A 243 9.81 3.47 -9.77
C VAL A 243 11.24 3.32 -10.29
N ILE A 244 12.24 3.83 -9.56
CA ILE A 244 13.65 3.76 -9.96
C ILE A 244 14.13 2.31 -10.01
N VAL A 245 13.79 1.53 -8.98
CA VAL A 245 14.21 0.13 -8.86
C VAL A 245 13.55 -0.74 -9.92
N ASP A 246 12.22 -0.59 -10.12
CA ASP A 246 11.46 -1.37 -11.09
C ASP A 246 11.97 -1.15 -12.52
N VAL A 247 12.15 0.11 -12.91
CA VAL A 247 12.70 0.45 -14.23
C VAL A 247 14.07 -0.19 -14.43
N ASN A 248 14.98 -0.02 -13.47
CA ASN A 248 16.35 -0.52 -13.60
C ASN A 248 16.43 -2.05 -13.62
N LEU A 249 15.59 -2.74 -12.84
CA LEU A 249 15.46 -4.20 -12.89
C LEU A 249 14.93 -4.68 -14.24
N ALA A 250 13.86 -4.05 -14.73
CA ALA A 250 13.20 -4.44 -15.98
C ALA A 250 14.11 -4.30 -17.19
N ILE A 251 14.92 -3.24 -17.25
CA ILE A 251 15.86 -3.01 -18.36
C ILE A 251 17.23 -3.69 -18.16
N GLY A 252 17.47 -4.30 -16.99
CA GLY A 252 18.68 -5.07 -16.69
C GLY A 252 19.88 -4.25 -16.25
N GLU A 253 19.67 -3.02 -15.76
CA GLU A 253 20.76 -2.17 -15.23
C GLU A 253 21.17 -2.55 -13.80
N ILE A 254 20.29 -3.19 -13.03
CA ILE A 254 20.59 -3.72 -11.70
C ILE A 254 20.04 -5.13 -11.55
N ASP A 255 20.57 -5.88 -10.60
CA ASP A 255 20.05 -7.18 -10.16
C ASP A 255 19.16 -7.05 -8.92
N ILE A 256 18.54 -8.17 -8.52
CA ILE A 256 17.64 -8.22 -7.37
C ILE A 256 18.37 -7.85 -6.07
N ALA A 257 19.62 -8.28 -5.90
CA ALA A 257 20.41 -7.99 -4.69
C ALA A 257 20.66 -6.47 -4.56
N THR A 258 21.00 -5.82 -5.66
CA THR A 258 21.18 -4.36 -5.72
C THR A 258 19.87 -3.63 -5.46
N ALA A 259 18.76 -4.09 -6.05
CA ALA A 259 17.42 -3.55 -5.84
C ALA A 259 17.00 -3.60 -4.37
N THR A 260 17.16 -4.76 -3.73
CA THR A 260 16.90 -4.96 -2.30
C THR A 260 17.74 -4.01 -1.45
N SER A 261 19.03 -3.90 -1.74
CA SER A 261 19.93 -2.97 -1.03
C SER A 261 19.54 -1.50 -1.19
N TYR A 262 19.00 -1.10 -2.34
CA TYR A 262 18.50 0.27 -2.51
C TYR A 262 17.28 0.54 -1.63
N LEU A 263 16.30 -0.35 -1.63
CA LEU A 263 15.10 -0.21 -0.80
C LEU A 263 15.47 -0.18 0.68
N GLU A 264 16.27 -1.15 1.15
CA GLU A 264 16.70 -1.25 2.55
C GLU A 264 17.45 0.01 3.05
N LYS A 265 18.32 0.60 2.22
CA LYS A 265 19.13 1.78 2.59
C LYS A 265 18.39 3.11 2.45
N LYS A 266 17.43 3.19 1.56
CA LYS A 266 16.79 4.44 1.16
C LYS A 266 15.42 4.66 1.82
N VAL A 267 14.74 3.58 2.19
CA VAL A 267 13.42 3.60 2.80
C VAL A 267 13.47 2.86 4.13
N PRO A 268 12.65 3.19 5.14
CA PRO A 268 12.65 2.51 6.43
C PRO A 268 11.97 1.13 6.33
N MET A 269 12.57 0.22 5.55
CA MET A 269 12.16 -1.18 5.37
C MET A 269 13.25 -2.10 5.91
N ASP A 270 12.84 -3.28 6.36
CA ASP A 270 13.77 -4.35 6.64
C ASP A 270 13.99 -5.26 5.40
N ASN A 271 14.99 -6.11 5.48
CA ASN A 271 15.37 -7.00 4.37
C ASN A 271 14.31 -8.05 4.02
N GLN A 272 13.36 -8.33 4.91
CA GLN A 272 12.29 -9.31 4.69
C GLN A 272 11.09 -8.69 3.97
N THR A 273 10.85 -7.40 4.19
CA THR A 273 9.79 -6.64 3.53
C THR A 273 10.19 -6.23 2.12
#